data_aae693dfa2882e9373111d21b3b7e501
#
_entry.id   aae693dfa2882e9373111d21b3b7e501
#
_cell.length_a   1.000
_cell.length_b   1.000
_cell.length_c   1.000
_cell.angle_alpha   90.00
_cell.angle_beta   90.00
_cell.angle_gamma   90.00
#
_symmetry.space_group_name_H-M   'P 1'
#
loop_
_entity.id
_entity.type
_entity.pdbx_description
1 polymer ?
#
loop_
_entity_poly.entity_id
_entity_poly.type
_entity_poly.pdbx_seq_one_letter_code
_entity_poly.pdbx_strand_id
1 'polypeptide(L)'
;MTAEFATILPAVVLVLVFCLVGVQVAGQQVRLQDVAADAARILGRGEGVAEAQAFVTAAMPGAQLTAETRNSAVCVFLQLPIALPGASVLALTTKVSSCALAGGR
;
A
#
# COMPACT_ATOMS: atom_id res chain seq x y z
N MET A 1 -4.38 16.05 42.11
CA MET A 1 -3.33 15.28 41.43
C MET A 1 -3.88 14.09 40.69
N THR A 2 -4.62 13.23 41.34
CA THR A 2 -5.22 12.08 40.68
C THR A 2 -6.23 12.47 39.60
N ALA A 3 -6.96 13.58 39.80
CA ALA A 3 -7.95 14.06 38.82
C ALA A 3 -7.26 14.55 37.55
N GLU A 4 -6.13 15.23 37.69
CA GLU A 4 -5.35 15.69 36.55
C GLU A 4 -4.79 14.52 35.76
N PHE A 5 -4.31 13.51 36.47
CA PHE A 5 -3.76 12.31 35.84
C PHE A 5 -4.85 11.56 35.06
N ALA A 6 -6.04 11.48 35.65
CA ALA A 6 -7.16 10.82 34.98
C ALA A 6 -7.62 11.55 33.72
N THR A 7 -7.45 12.87 33.68
CA THR A 7 -7.79 13.67 32.50
C THR A 7 -6.74 13.53 31.39
N ILE A 8 -5.46 13.41 31.79
CA ILE A 8 -4.36 13.32 30.82
C ILE A 8 -4.29 11.91 30.20
N LEU A 9 -4.63 10.90 30.96
CA LEU A 9 -4.47 9.51 30.54
C LEU A 9 -5.24 9.18 29.24
N PRO A 10 -6.52 9.55 29.06
CA PRO A 10 -7.21 9.30 27.81
C PRO A 10 -6.58 10.02 26.62
N ALA A 11 -6.05 11.24 26.85
CA ALA A 11 -5.40 11.99 25.80
C ALA A 11 -4.13 11.31 25.34
N VAL A 12 -3.33 10.79 26.28
CA VAL A 12 -2.10 10.08 25.95
C VAL A 12 -2.40 8.79 25.18
N VAL A 13 -3.42 8.06 25.62
CA VAL A 13 -3.82 6.84 24.93
C VAL A 13 -4.27 7.13 23.51
N LEU A 14 -5.03 8.21 23.34
CA LEU A 14 -5.50 8.60 22.01
C LEU A 14 -4.34 8.92 21.09
N VAL A 15 -3.35 9.66 21.56
CA VAL A 15 -2.17 10.01 20.77
C VAL A 15 -1.40 8.74 20.40
N LEU A 16 -1.24 7.82 21.33
CA LEU A 16 -0.53 6.56 21.05
C LEU A 16 -1.25 5.74 20.00
N VAL A 17 -2.58 5.67 20.06
CA VAL A 17 -3.35 4.94 19.07
C VAL A 17 -3.17 5.57 17.69
N PHE A 18 -3.23 6.90 17.60
CA PHE A 18 -3.02 7.58 16.32
C PHE A 18 -1.63 7.33 15.77
N CYS A 19 -0.61 7.33 16.63
CA CYS A 19 0.76 7.08 16.18
C CYS A 19 0.91 5.66 15.66
N LEU A 20 0.34 4.67 16.35
CA LEU A 20 0.42 3.28 15.92
C LEU A 20 -0.29 3.05 14.60
N VAL A 21 -1.47 3.64 14.44
CA VAL A 21 -2.19 3.54 13.18
C VAL A 21 -1.39 4.18 12.05
N GLY A 22 -0.79 5.33 12.31
CA GLY A 22 0.04 6.01 11.30
C GLY A 22 1.23 5.18 10.87
N VAL A 23 1.89 4.51 11.80
CA VAL A 23 3.02 3.64 11.48
C VAL A 23 2.55 2.45 10.64
N GLN A 24 1.42 1.86 10.97
CA GLN A 24 0.90 0.74 10.21
C GLN A 24 0.54 1.13 8.78
N VAL A 25 -0.09 2.29 8.62
CA VAL A 25 -0.44 2.77 7.29
C VAL A 25 0.81 3.04 6.47
N ALA A 26 1.81 3.68 7.07
CA ALA A 26 3.08 3.95 6.40
C ALA A 26 3.78 2.66 6.00
N GLY A 27 3.77 1.66 6.87
CA GLY A 27 4.36 0.36 6.58
C GLY A 27 3.69 -0.34 5.41
N GLN A 28 2.36 -0.28 5.37
CA GLN A 28 1.63 -0.85 4.24
C GLN A 28 1.96 -0.14 2.94
N GLN A 29 2.13 1.18 2.99
CA GLN A 29 2.45 1.95 1.80
C GLN A 29 3.82 1.59 1.24
N VAL A 30 4.82 1.43 2.12
CA VAL A 30 6.15 1.02 1.71
C VAL A 30 6.11 -0.37 1.08
N ARG A 31 5.40 -1.29 1.71
CA ARG A 31 5.28 -2.65 1.19
C ARG A 31 4.57 -2.67 -0.15
N LEU A 32 3.52 -1.87 -0.29
CA LEU A 32 2.79 -1.77 -1.54
C LEU A 32 3.69 -1.22 -2.64
N GLN A 33 4.54 -0.24 -2.32
CA GLN A 33 5.49 0.33 -3.27
C GLN A 33 6.50 -0.73 -3.72
N ASP A 34 7.01 -1.54 -2.79
CA ASP A 34 7.95 -2.61 -3.12
C ASP A 34 7.29 -3.65 -4.04
N VAL A 35 6.07 -4.02 -3.74
CA VAL A 35 5.34 -4.97 -4.57
C VAL A 35 5.08 -4.39 -5.97
N ALA A 36 4.77 -3.10 -6.04
CA ALA A 36 4.57 -2.43 -7.32
C ALA A 36 5.85 -2.44 -8.15
N ALA A 37 6.99 -2.19 -7.52
CA ALA A 37 8.28 -2.22 -8.22
C ALA A 37 8.58 -3.61 -8.77
N ASP A 38 8.33 -4.64 -7.98
CA ASP A 38 8.55 -6.01 -8.43
C ASP A 38 7.60 -6.40 -9.55
N ALA A 39 6.34 -6.00 -9.45
CA ALA A 39 5.36 -6.25 -10.51
C ALA A 39 5.75 -5.55 -11.81
N ALA A 40 6.25 -4.32 -11.70
CA ALA A 40 6.73 -3.59 -12.86
C ALA A 40 7.89 -4.29 -13.55
N ARG A 41 8.79 -4.88 -12.76
CA ARG A 41 9.90 -5.66 -13.32
C ARG A 41 9.41 -6.91 -14.02
N ILE A 42 8.42 -7.58 -13.46
CA ILE A 42 7.82 -8.76 -14.08
C ILE A 42 7.26 -8.39 -15.45
N LEU A 43 6.51 -7.32 -15.52
CA LEU A 43 5.93 -6.86 -16.79
C LEU A 43 7.00 -6.35 -17.74
N GLY A 44 8.05 -5.73 -17.21
CA GLY A 44 9.16 -5.23 -18.03
C GLY A 44 9.92 -6.34 -18.72
N ARG A 45 9.93 -7.54 -18.13
CA ARG A 45 10.58 -8.70 -18.73
C ARG A 45 9.73 -9.38 -19.80
N GLY A 46 8.55 -8.87 -20.05
CA GLY A 46 7.67 -9.42 -21.07
C GLY A 46 6.71 -10.47 -20.55
N GLU A 47 6.67 -10.70 -19.24
CA GLU A 47 5.72 -11.62 -18.66
C GLU A 47 4.32 -11.01 -18.66
N GLY A 48 3.30 -11.86 -18.59
CA GLY A 48 1.93 -11.39 -18.74
C GLY A 48 1.42 -10.67 -17.51
N VAL A 49 0.37 -9.87 -17.73
CA VAL A 49 -0.30 -9.16 -16.65
C VAL A 49 -0.88 -10.14 -15.62
N ALA A 50 -1.33 -11.31 -16.09
CA ALA A 50 -1.88 -12.33 -15.21
C ALA A 50 -0.84 -12.82 -14.21
N GLU A 51 0.41 -12.96 -14.64
CA GLU A 51 1.49 -13.39 -13.75
C GLU A 51 1.81 -12.31 -12.72
N ALA A 52 1.84 -11.04 -13.17
CA ALA A 52 2.07 -9.93 -12.27
C ALA A 52 0.93 -9.82 -11.24
N GLN A 53 -0.31 -10.00 -11.69
CA GLN A 53 -1.45 -9.95 -10.79
C GLN A 53 -1.40 -11.10 -9.77
N ALA A 54 -0.98 -12.28 -10.21
CA ALA A 54 -0.85 -13.41 -9.29
C ALA A 54 0.21 -13.13 -8.22
N PHE A 55 1.32 -12.54 -8.61
CA PHE A 55 2.37 -12.15 -7.67
C PHE A 55 1.84 -11.13 -6.65
N VAL A 56 1.14 -10.11 -7.14
CA VAL A 56 0.58 -9.07 -6.27
C VAL A 56 -0.43 -9.65 -5.31
N THR A 57 -1.31 -10.52 -5.81
CA THR A 57 -2.34 -11.14 -4.97
C THR A 57 -1.72 -12.01 -3.88
N ALA A 58 -0.64 -12.71 -4.20
CA ALA A 58 0.05 -13.53 -3.22
C ALA A 58 0.75 -12.68 -2.16
N ALA A 59 1.33 -11.55 -2.57
CA ALA A 59 2.06 -10.68 -1.65
C ALA A 59 1.13 -9.81 -0.83
N MET A 60 0.09 -9.28 -1.44
CA MET A 60 -0.86 -8.38 -0.78
C MET A 60 -2.27 -8.71 -1.24
N PRO A 61 -2.98 -9.57 -0.52
CA PRO A 61 -4.36 -9.91 -0.88
C PRO A 61 -5.25 -8.67 -0.86
N GLY A 62 -6.07 -8.53 -1.88
CA GLY A 62 -6.95 -7.40 -2.02
C GLY A 62 -6.39 -6.26 -2.85
N ALA A 63 -5.11 -6.29 -3.19
CA ALA A 63 -4.51 -5.28 -4.05
C ALA A 63 -4.91 -5.51 -5.50
N GLN A 64 -5.21 -4.42 -6.19
CA GLN A 64 -5.56 -4.48 -7.60
C GLN A 64 -4.46 -3.88 -8.44
N LEU A 65 -4.13 -4.54 -9.54
CA LEU A 65 -3.05 -4.15 -10.43
C LEU A 65 -3.63 -3.58 -11.72
N THR A 66 -3.10 -2.43 -12.13
CA THR A 66 -3.36 -1.86 -13.43
C THR A 66 -2.02 -1.54 -14.07
N ALA A 67 -1.85 -1.88 -15.33
CA ALA A 67 -0.60 -1.66 -16.03
C ALA A 67 -0.82 -0.79 -17.27
N GLU A 68 0.11 0.12 -17.50
CA GLU A 68 0.13 0.95 -18.72
C GLU A 68 1.52 0.90 -19.32
N THR A 69 1.58 0.91 -20.63
CA THR A 69 2.85 1.00 -21.34
C THR A 69 2.97 2.38 -21.97
N ARG A 70 4.04 3.07 -21.62
CA ARG A 70 4.32 4.40 -22.18
C ARG A 70 5.73 4.39 -22.76
N ASN A 71 5.83 4.70 -24.04
CA ASN A 71 7.09 4.67 -24.75
C ASN A 71 7.77 3.32 -24.55
N SER A 72 8.92 3.28 -23.90
CA SER A 72 9.62 2.04 -23.61
C SER A 72 9.55 1.63 -22.14
N ALA A 73 8.60 2.20 -21.40
CA ALA A 73 8.44 1.91 -19.98
C ALA A 73 7.08 1.29 -19.70
N VAL A 74 7.05 0.35 -18.79
CA VAL A 74 5.83 -0.25 -18.28
C VAL A 74 5.59 0.30 -16.88
N CYS A 75 4.46 0.93 -16.68
CA CYS A 75 4.09 1.50 -15.40
C CYS A 75 2.96 0.69 -14.77
N VAL A 76 3.13 0.40 -13.50
CA VAL A 76 2.17 -0.39 -12.73
C VAL A 76 1.54 0.50 -11.67
N PHE A 77 0.24 0.42 -11.57
CA PHE A 77 -0.51 1.13 -10.53
C PHE A 77 -1.19 0.09 -9.64
N LEU A 78 -0.91 0.17 -8.36
CA LEU A 78 -1.53 -0.71 -7.38
C LEU A 78 -2.46 0.09 -6.48
N GLN A 79 -3.62 -0.49 -6.21
CA GLN A 79 -4.59 0.08 -5.29
C GLN A 79 -4.90 -0.94 -4.21
N LEU A 80 -4.88 -0.50 -2.97
CA LEU A 80 -5.21 -1.34 -1.84
C LEU A 80 -6.15 -0.59 -0.91
N PRO A 81 -7.36 -1.12 -0.69
CA PRO A 81 -8.24 -0.49 0.29
C PRO A 81 -7.66 -0.64 1.69
N ILE A 82 -7.70 0.45 2.43
CA ILE A 82 -7.22 0.47 3.82
C ILE A 82 -8.41 0.26 4.73
N ALA A 83 -8.33 -0.79 5.54
CA ALA A 83 -9.33 -1.03 6.57
C ALA A 83 -8.83 -0.46 7.89
N LEU A 84 -9.49 0.60 8.36
CA LEU A 84 -9.19 1.19 9.65
C LEU A 84 -10.12 0.55 10.69
N PRO A 85 -9.57 0.11 11.84
CA PRO A 85 -10.41 -0.46 12.88
C PRO A 85 -11.44 0.56 13.38
N GLY A 86 -12.70 0.15 13.36
CA GLY A 86 -13.78 1.01 13.84
C GLY A 86 -14.19 2.12 12.89
N ALA A 87 -13.56 2.21 11.71
CA ALA A 87 -13.85 3.26 10.75
C ALA A 87 -14.18 2.66 9.38
N SER A 88 -15.06 1.68 9.37
CA SER A 88 -15.47 1.04 8.13
C SER A 88 -16.23 1.98 7.20
N VAL A 89 -16.69 3.11 7.74
CA VAL A 89 -17.38 4.12 6.95
C VAL A 89 -16.42 4.90 6.05
N LEU A 90 -15.16 5.00 6.47
CA LEU A 90 -14.14 5.72 5.71
C LEU A 90 -13.44 4.75 4.77
N ALA A 91 -13.90 4.70 3.54
CA ALA A 91 -13.29 3.85 2.52
C ALA A 91 -12.05 4.55 1.96
N LEU A 92 -10.92 4.33 2.60
CA LEU A 92 -9.65 4.88 2.17
C LEU A 92 -8.95 3.88 1.26
N THR A 93 -8.37 4.37 0.18
CA THR A 93 -7.64 3.55 -0.76
C THR A 93 -6.23 4.11 -0.91
N THR A 94 -5.23 3.24 -0.75
CA THR A 94 -3.85 3.62 -1.00
C THR A 94 -3.50 3.27 -2.44
N LYS A 95 -2.92 4.23 -3.14
CA LYS A 95 -2.48 4.04 -4.52
C LYS A 95 -0.99 4.29 -4.62
N VAL A 96 -0.31 3.40 -5.31
CA VAL A 96 1.11 3.59 -5.60
C VAL A 96 1.34 3.28 -7.07
N SER A 97 2.43 3.82 -7.59
CA SER A 97 2.82 3.55 -8.96
C SER A 97 4.31 3.29 -9.03
N SER A 98 4.71 2.47 -9.99
CA SER A 98 6.11 2.18 -10.23
C SER A 98 6.28 1.84 -11.70
N CYS A 99 7.40 2.23 -12.27
CA CYS A 99 7.68 1.99 -13.68
C CYS A 99 8.99 1.26 -13.84
N ALA A 100 9.08 0.42 -14.87
CA ALA A 100 10.29 -0.27 -15.24
C ALA A 100 10.46 -0.19 -16.74
N LEU A 101 11.70 -0.26 -17.19
CA LEU A 101 11.97 -0.24 -18.62
C LEU A 101 11.50 -1.54 -19.26
N ALA A 102 10.81 -1.42 -20.37
CA ALA A 102 10.41 -2.58 -21.15
C ALA A 102 11.66 -3.26 -21.71
N GLY A 103 11.68 -4.58 -21.65
CA GLY A 103 12.83 -5.35 -22.04
C GLY A 103 13.56 -5.99 -20.87
N GLY A 104 13.20 -5.62 -19.64
CA GLY A 104 13.65 -6.32 -18.45
C GLY A 104 15.10 -6.10 -18.05
N ARG A 105 15.63 -4.95 -18.38
CA ARG A 105 17.07 -4.75 -18.12
C ARG A 105 17.42 -3.47 -17.43
#